data_1c3cc73f9d923c7f67684e105154aef8
#
_entry.id   1c3cc73f9d923c7f67684e105154aef8
#
_cell.length_a   1.000
_cell.length_b   1.000
_cell.length_c   1.000
_cell.angle_alpha   90.00
_cell.angle_beta   90.00
_cell.angle_gamma   90.00
#
_symmetry.space_group_name_H-M   'P 1'
#
loop_
_entity.id
_entity.type
_entity.pdbx_description
1 polymer ?
#
loop_
_entity_poly.entity_id
_entity_poly.type
_entity_poly.pdbx_seq_one_letter_code
_entity_poly.pdbx_strand_id
1 'polypeptide(L)'
;MAQTQTVVNQGITEWVVLMSDTTPLASAANKIVCLNMATPCTAVVGSTFADPADTATHHTTGGLAIAVVNTMGQGTTNTTGDTIEFDHVFTATATLNAAGIHLCNDDADVTFVECCFNAVLAVENTDTITLMEQS
;
A
#
# COMPACT_ATOMS: atom_id res chain seq x y z
N MET A 1 -4.27 -19.11 -0.76
CA MET A 1 -5.09 -17.98 -1.27
C MET A 1 -4.27 -17.25 -2.33
N ALA A 2 -4.89 -16.83 -3.39
CA ALA A 2 -4.20 -15.98 -4.39
C ALA A 2 -3.99 -14.56 -3.83
N GLN A 3 -2.92 -13.91 -4.25
CA GLN A 3 -2.70 -12.50 -3.95
C GLN A 3 -3.85 -11.67 -4.52
N THR A 4 -4.34 -10.71 -3.76
CA THR A 4 -5.39 -9.79 -4.18
C THR A 4 -4.90 -8.36 -4.08
N GLN A 5 -5.30 -7.56 -5.05
CA GLN A 5 -4.93 -6.14 -5.13
C GLN A 5 -6.09 -5.36 -5.72
N THR A 6 -6.33 -4.18 -5.21
CA THR A 6 -7.34 -3.27 -5.75
C THR A 6 -6.99 -1.81 -5.53
N VAL A 7 -7.37 -0.97 -6.48
CA VAL A 7 -7.49 0.48 -6.26
C VAL A 7 -8.78 0.69 -5.49
N VAL A 8 -8.69 1.29 -4.30
CA VAL A 8 -9.86 1.47 -3.42
C VAL A 8 -10.65 2.73 -3.79
N ASN A 9 -11.92 2.77 -3.42
CA ASN A 9 -12.81 3.90 -3.71
C ASN A 9 -12.27 5.23 -3.19
N GLN A 10 -11.58 5.21 -2.05
CA GLN A 10 -10.97 6.40 -1.47
C GLN A 10 -9.94 7.02 -2.44
N GLY A 11 -9.07 6.20 -3.02
CA GLY A 11 -8.09 6.65 -4.02
C GLY A 11 -8.75 7.09 -5.32
N ILE A 12 -9.80 6.40 -5.77
CA ILE A 12 -10.57 6.80 -6.96
C ILE A 12 -11.21 8.17 -6.74
N THR A 13 -11.77 8.43 -5.57
CA THR A 13 -12.37 9.71 -5.22
C THR A 13 -11.33 10.83 -5.29
N GLU A 14 -10.13 10.61 -4.77
CA GLU A 14 -9.04 11.60 -4.84
C GLU A 14 -8.65 11.92 -6.30
N TRP A 15 -8.60 10.91 -7.17
CA TRP A 15 -8.34 11.13 -8.59
C TRP A 15 -9.44 11.92 -9.27
N VAL A 16 -10.70 11.67 -8.94
CA VAL A 16 -11.83 12.45 -9.49
C VAL A 16 -11.73 13.90 -9.04
N VAL A 17 -11.40 14.17 -7.78
CA VAL A 17 -11.18 15.53 -7.27
C VAL A 17 -10.03 16.21 -8.04
N LEU A 18 -8.89 15.53 -8.21
CA LEU A 18 -7.76 16.06 -8.97
C LEU A 18 -8.13 16.43 -10.40
N MET A 19 -8.96 15.61 -11.07
CA MET A 19 -9.37 15.86 -12.46
C MET A 19 -10.47 16.90 -12.60
N SER A 20 -11.28 17.11 -11.57
CA SER A 20 -12.46 18.00 -11.60
C SER A 20 -12.25 19.32 -10.89
N ASP A 21 -11.21 19.46 -10.10
CA ASP A 21 -10.89 20.67 -9.31
C ASP A 21 -9.64 21.35 -9.87
N THR A 22 -9.59 22.65 -9.75
CA THR A 22 -8.42 23.48 -10.06
C THR A 22 -7.42 23.51 -8.91
N THR A 23 -7.79 23.00 -7.75
CA THR A 23 -6.91 22.89 -6.59
C THR A 23 -6.13 21.56 -6.67
N PRO A 24 -4.80 21.57 -6.72
CA PRO A 24 -4.01 20.34 -6.72
C PRO A 24 -4.30 19.51 -5.48
N LEU A 25 -4.17 18.18 -5.60
CA LEU A 25 -4.17 17.31 -4.43
C LEU A 25 -3.15 17.84 -3.42
N ALA A 26 -3.58 17.93 -2.17
CA ALA A 26 -2.72 18.40 -1.09
C ALA A 26 -1.56 17.44 -0.81
N SER A 27 -1.69 16.18 -1.27
CA SER A 27 -0.79 15.12 -0.86
C SER A 27 -0.66 14.04 -1.93
N ALA A 28 0.56 13.69 -2.28
CA ALA A 28 0.85 12.64 -3.27
C ALA A 28 0.73 11.24 -2.66
N ALA A 29 0.48 10.23 -3.49
CA ALA A 29 0.47 8.82 -3.12
C ALA A 29 1.91 8.30 -2.98
N ASN A 30 2.62 8.69 -1.95
CA ASN A 30 4.06 8.44 -1.78
C ASN A 30 4.43 7.69 -0.50
N LYS A 31 3.46 7.26 0.28
CA LYS A 31 3.69 6.48 1.51
C LYS A 31 3.21 5.05 1.35
N ILE A 32 3.85 4.16 2.07
CA ILE A 32 3.53 2.73 2.12
C ILE A 32 3.59 2.25 3.56
N VAL A 33 2.73 1.31 3.90
CA VAL A 33 2.68 0.70 5.24
C VAL A 33 2.26 -0.76 5.12
N CYS A 34 2.84 -1.64 5.95
CA CYS A 34 2.42 -3.03 6.01
C CYS A 34 1.14 -3.21 6.83
N LEU A 35 0.32 -4.16 6.39
CA LEU A 35 -0.86 -4.63 7.10
C LEU A 35 -0.49 -5.75 8.07
N ASN A 36 -0.96 -5.64 9.29
CA ASN A 36 -0.80 -6.64 10.35
C ASN A 36 -2.06 -7.47 10.48
N MET A 37 -1.94 -8.75 10.21
CA MET A 37 -2.99 -9.74 10.40
C MET A 37 -2.37 -11.13 10.51
N ALA A 38 -2.92 -12.01 11.34
CA ALA A 38 -2.42 -13.37 11.51
C ALA A 38 -2.86 -14.33 10.42
N THR A 39 -3.89 -13.96 9.66
CA THR A 39 -4.44 -14.73 8.54
C THR A 39 -4.37 -13.90 7.26
N PRO A 40 -4.37 -14.54 6.07
CA PRO A 40 -4.41 -13.79 4.83
C PRO A 40 -5.64 -12.89 4.73
N CYS A 41 -5.46 -11.67 4.22
CA CYS A 41 -6.58 -10.78 3.91
C CYS A 41 -7.01 -10.90 2.44
N THR A 42 -8.12 -10.27 2.09
CA THR A 42 -8.59 -10.13 0.71
C THR A 42 -8.86 -8.66 0.44
N ALA A 43 -8.14 -8.08 -0.50
CA ALA A 43 -8.29 -6.67 -0.85
C ALA A 43 -9.72 -6.38 -1.32
N VAL A 44 -10.32 -5.31 -0.81
CA VAL A 44 -11.68 -4.91 -1.15
C VAL A 44 -11.74 -3.44 -1.55
N VAL A 45 -12.56 -3.14 -2.54
CA VAL A 45 -12.70 -1.78 -3.10
C VAL A 45 -13.21 -0.75 -2.08
N GLY A 46 -13.90 -1.20 -1.05
CA GLY A 46 -14.43 -0.34 0.02
C GLY A 46 -13.43 -0.03 1.14
N SER A 47 -12.23 -0.61 1.11
CA SER A 47 -11.22 -0.34 2.14
C SER A 47 -10.82 1.14 2.18
N THR A 48 -10.51 1.61 3.37
CA THR A 48 -9.97 2.94 3.61
C THR A 48 -8.70 2.85 4.45
N PHE A 49 -7.98 3.95 4.58
CA PHE A 49 -6.81 3.95 5.48
C PHE A 49 -7.21 3.61 6.92
N ALA A 50 -8.32 4.13 7.41
CA ALA A 50 -8.79 3.87 8.77
C ALA A 50 -9.38 2.46 8.97
N ASP A 51 -9.85 1.83 7.89
CA ASP A 51 -10.55 0.53 7.92
C ASP A 51 -10.06 -0.38 6.78
N PRO A 52 -8.88 -1.01 6.95
CA PRO A 52 -8.36 -1.99 6.00
C PRO A 52 -9.23 -3.24 5.90
N ALA A 53 -9.04 -4.02 4.83
CA ALA A 53 -9.78 -5.26 4.60
C ALA A 53 -9.61 -6.28 5.73
N ASP A 54 -10.65 -7.05 5.98
CA ASP A 54 -10.66 -8.23 6.87
C ASP A 54 -10.17 -7.96 8.31
N THR A 55 -10.41 -6.78 8.83
CA THR A 55 -9.97 -6.37 10.18
C THR A 55 -8.45 -6.26 10.35
N ALA A 56 -7.70 -6.19 9.26
CA ALA A 56 -6.27 -5.91 9.33
C ALA A 56 -6.02 -4.53 9.97
N THR A 57 -4.86 -4.37 10.55
CA THR A 57 -4.41 -3.09 11.10
C THR A 57 -3.08 -2.69 10.47
N HIS A 58 -2.69 -1.43 10.57
CA HIS A 58 -1.37 -0.99 10.13
C HIS A 58 -0.32 -1.29 11.21
N HIS A 59 0.88 -1.67 10.77
CA HIS A 59 2.02 -1.65 11.66
C HIS A 59 2.38 -0.21 12.02
N THR A 60 2.68 0.02 13.29
CA THR A 60 3.10 1.33 13.81
C THR A 60 4.57 1.35 14.23
N THR A 61 5.21 0.18 14.27
CA THR A 61 6.60 -0.02 14.69
C THR A 61 7.21 -1.22 13.97
N GLY A 62 8.39 -1.65 14.37
CA GLY A 62 9.01 -2.88 13.92
C GLY A 62 9.60 -2.86 12.52
N GLY A 63 9.79 -1.68 11.95
CA GLY A 63 10.34 -1.52 10.60
C GLY A 63 9.32 -1.71 9.48
N LEU A 64 8.06 -2.01 9.81
CA LEU A 64 6.95 -2.21 8.86
C LEU A 64 5.94 -1.07 8.90
N ALA A 65 6.21 -0.03 9.69
CA ALA A 65 5.37 1.15 9.82
C ALA A 65 5.39 2.00 8.53
N ILE A 66 4.53 3.01 8.50
CA ILE A 66 4.45 3.92 7.37
C ILE A 66 5.80 4.53 7.01
N ALA A 67 6.14 4.51 5.74
CA ALA A 67 7.38 5.02 5.21
C ALA A 67 7.16 5.66 3.83
N VAL A 68 8.07 6.52 3.41
CA VAL A 68 8.12 7.00 2.02
C VAL A 68 8.57 5.85 1.13
N VAL A 69 7.89 5.62 0.00
CA VAL A 69 8.33 4.62 -0.98
C VAL A 69 9.74 4.96 -1.50
N ASN A 70 10.53 3.93 -1.78
CA ASN A 70 11.90 4.15 -2.26
C ASN A 70 11.91 4.84 -3.62
N THR A 71 11.13 4.34 -4.57
CA THR A 71 10.93 4.97 -5.86
C THR A 71 9.46 4.90 -6.26
N MET A 72 9.02 5.90 -7.01
CA MET A 72 7.71 5.95 -7.62
C MET A 72 7.84 6.69 -8.95
N GLY A 73 7.21 6.17 -9.98
CA GLY A 73 7.25 6.79 -11.30
C GLY A 73 6.27 6.18 -12.28
N GLN A 74 6.33 6.67 -13.50
CA GLN A 74 5.57 6.12 -14.59
C GLN A 74 6.20 4.79 -15.03
N GLY A 75 5.39 3.75 -15.15
CA GLY A 75 5.84 2.46 -15.65
C GLY A 75 6.36 2.54 -17.08
N THR A 76 7.47 1.85 -17.31
CA THR A 76 8.14 1.80 -18.62
C THR A 76 8.10 0.42 -19.26
N THR A 77 7.63 -0.58 -18.51
CA THR A 77 7.67 -2.00 -18.94
C THR A 77 6.47 -2.42 -19.79
N ASN A 78 5.37 -1.68 -19.68
CA ASN A 78 4.16 -1.92 -20.47
C ASN A 78 3.90 -0.77 -21.44
N THR A 79 2.68 -0.31 -21.56
CA THR A 79 2.35 0.86 -22.36
C THR A 79 2.70 2.13 -21.59
N THR A 80 3.51 2.98 -22.19
CA THR A 80 3.92 4.25 -21.61
C THR A 80 2.71 5.12 -21.29
N GLY A 81 2.58 5.56 -20.07
CA GLY A 81 1.58 6.52 -19.61
C GLY A 81 0.34 5.92 -18.97
N ASP A 82 0.24 4.60 -18.84
CA ASP A 82 -0.92 3.94 -18.27
C ASP A 82 -0.65 3.22 -16.93
N THR A 83 0.60 3.17 -16.50
CA THR A 83 1.00 2.40 -15.33
C THR A 83 1.82 3.25 -14.36
N ILE A 84 1.51 3.15 -13.09
CA ILE A 84 2.36 3.67 -12.00
C ILE A 84 3.16 2.51 -11.44
N GLU A 85 4.47 2.67 -11.38
CA GLU A 85 5.38 1.73 -10.73
C GLU A 85 5.92 2.33 -9.43
N PHE A 86 6.01 1.51 -8.39
CA PHE A 86 6.70 1.87 -7.17
C PHE A 86 7.44 0.69 -6.59
N ASP A 87 8.53 0.96 -5.88
CA ASP A 87 9.25 -0.05 -5.12
C ASP A 87 9.53 0.42 -3.70
N HIS A 88 9.59 -0.54 -2.81
CA HIS A 88 9.95 -0.30 -1.42
C HIS A 88 10.56 -1.55 -0.79
N VAL A 89 11.49 -1.34 0.13
CA VAL A 89 12.07 -2.40 0.95
C VAL A 89 11.82 -2.08 2.42
N PHE A 90 11.02 -2.92 3.08
CA PHE A 90 10.89 -2.89 4.54
C PHE A 90 11.97 -3.77 5.16
N THR A 91 12.55 -3.33 6.26
CA THR A 91 13.44 -4.15 7.10
C THR A 91 12.82 -4.33 8.47
N ALA A 92 12.44 -5.54 8.81
CA ALA A 92 11.86 -5.85 10.10
C ALA A 92 12.89 -5.69 11.22
N THR A 93 12.45 -5.15 12.35
CA THR A 93 13.27 -5.00 13.56
C THR A 93 12.71 -5.80 14.74
N ALA A 94 11.72 -6.65 14.47
CA ALA A 94 11.08 -7.54 15.43
C ALA A 94 10.41 -8.70 14.71
N THR A 95 9.95 -9.70 15.43
CA THR A 95 9.12 -10.78 14.90
C THR A 95 7.69 -10.26 14.69
N LEU A 96 7.23 -10.20 13.44
CA LEU A 96 5.97 -9.59 13.03
C LEU A 96 5.30 -10.39 11.93
N ASN A 97 4.01 -10.16 11.72
CA ASN A 97 3.25 -10.67 10.59
C ASN A 97 3.01 -9.55 9.57
N ALA A 98 3.25 -9.81 8.30
CA ALA A 98 2.88 -8.92 7.21
C ALA A 98 1.86 -9.64 6.31
N ALA A 99 0.64 -9.14 6.30
CA ALA A 99 -0.47 -9.72 5.51
C ALA A 99 -0.68 -9.00 4.17
N GLY A 100 -0.16 -7.80 4.03
CA GLY A 100 -0.31 -6.98 2.83
C GLY A 100 0.28 -5.60 3.01
N ILE A 101 -0.07 -4.70 2.09
CA ILE A 101 0.34 -3.28 2.14
C ILE A 101 -0.82 -2.35 1.76
N HIS A 102 -0.74 -1.12 2.26
CA HIS A 102 -1.44 0.04 1.70
C HIS A 102 -0.44 0.99 1.06
N LEU A 103 -0.72 1.43 -0.17
CA LEU A 103 -0.12 2.62 -0.76
C LEU A 103 -1.03 3.80 -0.42
N CYS A 104 -0.52 4.80 0.25
CA CYS A 104 -1.32 5.90 0.78
C CYS A 104 -0.66 7.26 0.54
N ASN A 105 -1.40 8.32 0.86
CA ASN A 105 -0.92 9.68 0.71
C ASN A 105 0.05 10.08 1.83
N ASP A 106 0.66 11.23 1.66
CA ASP A 106 1.67 11.76 2.60
C ASP A 106 1.12 12.02 4.00
N ASP A 107 -0.15 12.39 4.10
CA ASP A 107 -0.83 12.63 5.38
C ASP A 107 -1.27 11.33 6.09
N ALA A 108 -1.13 10.17 5.42
CA ALA A 108 -1.52 8.86 5.96
C ALA A 108 -3.00 8.77 6.37
N ASP A 109 -3.88 9.32 5.56
CA ASP A 109 -5.33 9.31 5.78
C ASP A 109 -6.14 8.80 4.58
N VAL A 110 -5.51 8.70 3.40
CA VAL A 110 -6.11 8.18 2.17
C VAL A 110 -5.32 6.99 1.65
N THR A 111 -5.99 5.87 1.41
CA THR A 111 -5.43 4.70 0.73
C THR A 111 -5.80 4.73 -0.75
N PHE A 112 -4.80 4.58 -1.63
CA PHE A 112 -5.00 4.47 -3.07
C PHE A 112 -5.07 3.02 -3.54
N VAL A 113 -4.18 2.18 -3.04
CA VAL A 113 -4.09 0.77 -3.39
C VAL A 113 -3.98 -0.07 -2.13
N GLU A 114 -4.74 -1.14 -2.08
CA GLU A 114 -4.62 -2.19 -1.08
C GLU A 114 -4.16 -3.48 -1.77
N CYS A 115 -3.10 -4.07 -1.27
CA CYS A 115 -2.59 -5.35 -1.75
C CYS A 115 -2.51 -6.32 -0.58
N CYS A 116 -3.25 -7.42 -0.67
CA CYS A 116 -3.17 -8.53 0.28
C CYS A 116 -2.30 -9.63 -0.29
N PHE A 117 -1.32 -10.11 0.47
CA PHE A 117 -0.43 -11.18 0.05
C PHE A 117 -1.17 -12.50 -0.02
N ASN A 118 -0.70 -13.43 -0.86
CA ASN A 118 -1.28 -14.77 -0.98
C ASN A 118 -1.08 -15.63 0.27
N ALA A 119 -0.16 -15.24 1.14
CA ALA A 119 0.08 -15.83 2.46
C ALA A 119 0.61 -14.76 3.40
N VAL A 120 0.37 -14.90 4.68
CA VAL A 120 0.99 -14.04 5.69
C VAL A 120 2.49 -14.32 5.74
N LEU A 121 3.30 -13.28 5.68
CA LEU A 121 4.73 -13.36 5.85
C LEU A 121 5.07 -13.22 7.34
N ALA A 122 5.59 -14.27 7.94
CA ALA A 122 6.18 -14.19 9.26
C ALA A 122 7.63 -13.72 9.11
N VAL A 123 7.91 -12.50 9.56
CA VAL A 123 9.25 -11.90 9.48
C VAL A 123 9.88 -11.80 10.85
N GLU A 124 11.19 -11.93 10.90
CA GLU A 124 11.99 -11.80 12.10
C GLU A 124 12.91 -10.58 12.01
N ASN A 125 13.58 -10.28 13.11
CA ASN A 125 14.52 -9.16 13.14
C ASN A 125 15.58 -9.31 12.04
N THR A 126 15.78 -8.28 11.25
CA THR A 126 16.65 -8.17 10.07
C THR A 126 16.11 -8.75 8.75
N ASP A 127 14.95 -9.43 8.77
CA ASP A 127 14.32 -9.85 7.52
C ASP A 127 13.87 -8.64 6.70
N THR A 128 13.91 -8.79 5.38
CA THR A 128 13.46 -7.76 4.46
C THR A 128 12.26 -8.22 3.64
N ILE A 129 11.32 -7.30 3.40
CA ILE A 129 10.23 -7.48 2.45
C ILE A 129 10.49 -6.52 1.30
N THR A 130 10.80 -7.05 0.14
CA THR A 130 10.98 -6.26 -1.09
C THR A 130 9.69 -6.26 -1.87
N LEU A 131 9.17 -5.09 -2.13
CA LEU A 131 7.95 -4.87 -2.91
C LEU A 131 8.29 -4.18 -4.21
N MET A 132 7.73 -4.69 -5.29
CA MET A 132 7.69 -4.04 -6.59
C MET A 132 6.27 -4.17 -7.10
N GLU A 133 5.64 -3.07 -7.39
CA GLU A 133 4.23 -3.02 -7.76
C GLU A 133 4.02 -2.18 -9.01
N GLN A 134 3.08 -2.64 -9.84
CA GLN A 134 2.62 -1.94 -11.03
C GLN A 134 1.09 -1.85 -10.98
N SER A 135 0.61 -0.68 -11.15
CA SER A 135 -0.83 -0.41 -11.22
C SER A 135 -1.18 0.49 -12.40
#